data_40da618f4387beaf2f430432584216d4
#
_entry.id   40da618f4387beaf2f430432584216d4
#
_cell.length_a   1.000
_cell.length_b   1.000
_cell.length_c   1.000
_cell.angle_alpha   90.00
_cell.angle_beta   90.00
_cell.angle_gamma   90.00
#
_symmetry.space_group_name_H-M   'P 1'
#
loop_
_entity.id
_entity.type
_entity.pdbx_description
1 polymer ?
#
loop_
_entity_poly.entity_id
_entity_poly.type
_entity_poly.pdbx_seq_one_letter_code
_entity_poly.pdbx_strand_id
1 'polypeptide(L)'
;MIIPLKYIRLFVDAAGLSHFQDCTLPLATRDFAPPTTPLEATDFIPAMGFAVVRFAANWSGPWHASPYRQWFFMMSGSITVTAGDGIERTLNTGDAIFLDDQGTKGHLTRVKGDQEVIAVGVRVADAL
;
A
#
# COMPACT_ATOMS: atom_id res chain seq x y z
N MET A 1 7.73 -17.05 -18.48
CA MET A 1 8.16 -16.63 -17.13
C MET A 1 7.18 -15.61 -16.57
N ILE A 2 6.75 -15.79 -15.32
CA ILE A 2 5.88 -14.83 -14.66
C ILE A 2 6.74 -13.76 -14.00
N ILE A 3 6.53 -12.49 -14.41
CA ILE A 3 7.23 -11.35 -13.81
C ILE A 3 6.54 -11.03 -12.48
N PRO A 4 7.27 -11.06 -11.34
CA PRO A 4 6.66 -10.75 -10.05
C PRO A 4 6.10 -9.34 -10.01
N LEU A 5 4.95 -9.16 -9.36
CA LEU A 5 4.47 -7.85 -8.97
C LEU A 5 5.10 -7.45 -7.64
N LYS A 6 5.63 -6.25 -7.59
CA LYS A 6 6.27 -5.72 -6.39
C LYS A 6 5.33 -4.79 -5.64
N TYR A 7 5.48 -4.77 -4.33
CA TYR A 7 4.85 -3.76 -3.47
C TYR A 7 5.80 -3.37 -2.35
N ILE A 8 5.47 -2.29 -1.67
CA ILE A 8 6.22 -1.81 -0.53
C ILE A 8 5.45 -2.17 0.74
N ARG A 9 6.13 -2.72 1.74
CA ARG A 9 5.57 -2.89 3.08
C ARG A 9 6.19 -1.86 4.01
N LEU A 10 5.35 -1.18 4.77
CA LEU A 10 5.78 -0.32 5.87
C LEU A 10 5.59 -1.11 7.16
N PHE A 11 6.66 -1.47 7.84
CA PHE A 11 6.66 -2.29 9.04
C PHE A 11 7.42 -1.62 10.17
N VAL A 12 7.30 -2.15 11.38
CA VAL A 12 7.89 -1.57 12.58
C VAL A 12 8.97 -2.51 13.12
N ASP A 13 10.14 -1.94 13.47
CA ASP A 13 11.22 -2.69 14.11
C ASP A 13 10.99 -2.86 15.62
N ALA A 14 11.90 -3.54 16.29
CA ALA A 14 11.80 -3.80 17.73
C ALA A 14 11.86 -2.52 18.57
N ALA A 15 12.41 -1.43 18.04
CA ALA A 15 12.47 -0.13 18.71
C ALA A 15 11.24 0.74 18.46
N GLY A 16 10.27 0.27 17.69
CA GLY A 16 9.05 1.01 17.37
C GLY A 16 9.19 1.98 16.21
N LEU A 17 10.24 1.85 15.40
CA LEU A 17 10.51 2.73 14.28
C LEU A 17 10.07 2.07 12.98
N SER A 18 9.34 2.81 12.13
CA SER A 18 8.87 2.25 10.86
C SER A 18 9.93 2.29 9.77
N HIS A 19 9.89 1.29 8.90
CA HIS A 19 10.83 1.07 7.80
C HIS A 19 10.09 0.57 6.57
N PHE A 20 10.69 0.77 5.39
CA PHE A 20 10.20 0.17 4.16
C PHE A 20 10.89 -1.16 3.88
N GLN A 21 10.12 -2.07 3.28
CA GLN A 21 10.60 -3.35 2.79
C GLN A 21 10.01 -3.58 1.40
N ASP A 22 10.85 -3.94 0.44
CA ASP A 22 10.38 -4.35 -0.88
C ASP A 22 9.92 -5.80 -0.83
N CYS A 23 8.69 -6.04 -1.29
CA CYS A 23 8.05 -7.34 -1.29
C CYS A 23 7.50 -7.68 -2.67
N THR A 24 7.15 -8.94 -2.86
CA THR A 24 6.54 -9.42 -4.10
C THR A 24 5.21 -10.12 -3.81
N LEU A 25 4.27 -9.99 -4.75
CA LEU A 25 3.02 -10.73 -4.73
C LEU A 25 3.19 -12.04 -5.51
N PRO A 26 2.75 -13.18 -4.95
CA PRO A 26 2.90 -14.48 -5.60
C PRO A 26 1.85 -14.67 -6.69
N LEU A 27 2.20 -14.36 -7.94
CA LEU A 27 1.34 -14.60 -9.09
C LEU A 27 1.50 -16.02 -9.58
N ALA A 28 0.40 -16.62 -10.04
CA ALA A 28 0.39 -17.90 -10.72
C ALA A 28 -0.70 -17.89 -11.80
N THR A 29 -0.50 -18.68 -12.85
CA THR A 29 -1.52 -18.85 -13.88
C THR A 29 -2.71 -19.60 -13.28
N ARG A 30 -3.91 -19.02 -13.42
CA ARG A 30 -5.13 -19.54 -12.81
C ARG A 30 -6.32 -19.40 -13.75
N ASP A 31 -7.29 -20.31 -13.59
CA ASP A 31 -8.63 -20.16 -14.15
C ASP A 31 -9.44 -19.23 -13.24
N PHE A 32 -9.13 -17.93 -13.31
CA PHE A 32 -9.68 -16.94 -12.40
C PHE A 32 -11.17 -16.67 -12.61
N ALA A 33 -11.61 -16.70 -13.87
CA ALA A 33 -13.01 -16.40 -14.22
C ALA A 33 -13.47 -17.23 -15.43
N PRO A 34 -13.65 -18.58 -15.28
CA PRO A 34 -14.13 -19.41 -16.39
C PRO A 34 -15.47 -18.89 -16.95
N PRO A 35 -15.67 -18.91 -18.27
CA PRO A 35 -14.89 -19.54 -19.32
C PRO A 35 -13.79 -18.66 -19.95
N THR A 36 -13.37 -17.59 -19.31
CA THR A 36 -12.29 -16.78 -19.84
C THR A 36 -10.97 -17.56 -19.87
N THR A 37 -10.07 -17.15 -20.77
CA THR A 37 -8.71 -17.69 -20.84
C THR A 37 -8.02 -17.51 -19.48
N PRO A 38 -7.25 -18.51 -19.02
CA PRO A 38 -6.47 -18.37 -17.78
C PRO A 38 -5.59 -17.12 -17.79
N LEU A 39 -5.41 -16.52 -16.64
CA LEU A 39 -4.58 -15.35 -16.45
C LEU A 39 -3.74 -15.49 -15.18
N GLU A 40 -2.81 -14.56 -14.96
CA GLU A 40 -1.98 -14.59 -13.77
C GLU A 40 -2.70 -13.84 -12.65
N ALA A 41 -2.77 -14.46 -11.49
CA ALA A 41 -3.41 -13.88 -10.31
C ALA A 41 -2.79 -14.45 -9.04
N THR A 42 -2.93 -13.71 -7.95
CA THR A 42 -2.73 -14.26 -6.60
C THR A 42 -3.98 -15.07 -6.21
N ASP A 43 -3.89 -15.84 -5.14
CA ASP A 43 -5.10 -16.25 -4.42
C ASP A 43 -5.82 -15.00 -3.90
N PHE A 44 -7.12 -15.12 -3.64
CA PHE A 44 -7.83 -14.05 -2.96
C PHE A 44 -7.22 -13.82 -1.58
N ILE A 45 -6.78 -12.59 -1.35
CA ILE A 45 -6.22 -12.16 -0.07
C ILE A 45 -7.39 -11.72 0.80
N PRO A 46 -7.58 -12.32 2.00
CA PRO A 46 -8.71 -11.94 2.86
C PRO A 46 -8.69 -10.45 3.20
N ALA A 47 -9.85 -9.82 3.12
CA ALA A 47 -10.01 -8.40 3.38
C ALA A 47 -11.30 -8.15 4.16
N MET A 48 -11.33 -7.08 4.95
CA MET A 48 -12.49 -6.70 5.76
C MET A 48 -13.34 -5.61 5.10
N GLY A 49 -12.81 -4.94 4.11
CA GLY A 49 -13.51 -3.91 3.39
C GLY A 49 -12.55 -3.00 2.64
N PHE A 50 -13.09 -2.14 1.79
CA PHE A 50 -12.28 -1.16 1.08
C PHE A 50 -12.94 0.21 1.11
N ALA A 51 -12.12 1.25 0.95
CA ALA A 51 -12.58 2.62 0.77
C ALA A 51 -11.83 3.26 -0.39
N VAL A 52 -12.51 4.14 -1.11
CA VAL A 52 -11.87 4.97 -2.12
C VAL A 52 -11.51 6.30 -1.46
N VAL A 53 -10.24 6.68 -1.56
CA VAL A 53 -9.69 7.85 -0.88
C VAL A 53 -9.22 8.86 -1.90
N ARG A 54 -9.60 10.11 -1.71
CA ARG A 54 -9.09 11.24 -2.51
C ARG A 54 -8.23 12.12 -1.63
N PHE A 55 -6.98 12.32 -2.03
CA PHE A 55 -6.11 13.34 -1.46
C PHE A 55 -6.15 14.57 -2.35
N ALA A 56 -6.48 15.72 -1.78
CA ALA A 56 -6.49 16.96 -2.54
C ALA A 56 -5.10 17.30 -3.08
N ALA A 57 -5.05 18.07 -4.15
CA ALA A 57 -3.79 18.61 -4.65
C ALA A 57 -3.04 19.31 -3.50
N ASN A 58 -1.73 19.06 -3.40
CA ASN A 58 -0.85 19.61 -2.37
C ASN A 58 -1.16 19.17 -0.93
N TRP A 59 -2.00 18.16 -0.75
CA TRP A 59 -2.31 17.64 0.57
C TRP A 59 -1.06 17.07 1.26
N SER A 60 -0.91 17.36 2.56
CA SER A 60 0.10 16.74 3.40
C SER A 60 -0.47 16.53 4.80
N GLY A 61 -0.11 15.44 5.43
CA GLY A 61 -0.56 15.11 6.77
C GLY A 61 0.58 15.14 7.80
N PRO A 62 0.24 15.20 9.09
CA PRO A 62 1.23 15.05 10.16
C PRO A 62 1.69 13.60 10.28
N TRP A 63 2.70 13.37 11.12
CA TRP A 63 3.08 12.03 11.52
C TRP A 63 1.86 11.30 12.11
N HIS A 64 1.58 10.12 11.59
CA HIS A 64 0.51 9.27 12.09
C HIS A 64 0.78 7.82 11.70
N ALA A 65 0.35 6.91 12.57
CA ALA A 65 0.31 5.49 12.23
C ALA A 65 -0.97 5.17 11.47
N SER A 66 -0.94 4.16 10.62
CA SER A 66 -2.18 3.65 10.06
C SER A 66 -3.04 3.09 11.20
N PRO A 67 -4.33 3.48 11.29
CA PRO A 67 -5.21 2.95 12.33
C PRO A 67 -5.50 1.45 12.16
N TYR A 68 -5.31 0.93 10.95
CA TYR A 68 -5.56 -0.47 10.60
C TYR A 68 -4.42 -1.01 9.77
N ARG A 69 -4.22 -2.32 9.78
CA ARG A 69 -3.41 -2.99 8.76
C ARG A 69 -4.18 -2.88 7.46
N GLN A 70 -3.59 -2.25 6.45
CA GLN A 70 -4.30 -2.00 5.21
C GLN A 70 -3.37 -1.82 4.03
N TRP A 71 -3.91 -2.18 2.87
CA TRP A 71 -3.32 -1.89 1.59
C TRP A 71 -3.77 -0.52 1.10
N PHE A 72 -2.88 0.17 0.38
CA PHE A 72 -3.26 1.25 -0.51
C PHE A 72 -2.79 0.94 -1.91
N PHE A 73 -3.74 0.94 -2.85
CA PHE A 73 -3.47 0.76 -4.28
C PHE A 73 -3.65 2.12 -4.95
N MET A 74 -2.61 2.60 -5.64
CA MET A 74 -2.62 3.91 -6.29
C MET A 74 -3.36 3.83 -7.60
N MET A 75 -4.47 4.55 -7.72
CA MET A 75 -5.26 4.61 -8.96
C MET A 75 -4.84 5.78 -9.84
N SER A 76 -4.50 6.92 -9.27
CA SER A 76 -4.02 8.08 -10.01
C SER A 76 -3.18 8.99 -9.12
N GLY A 77 -2.25 9.71 -9.74
CA GLY A 77 -1.36 10.63 -9.04
C GLY A 77 -0.22 9.93 -8.31
N SER A 78 0.51 10.70 -7.53
CA SER A 78 1.68 10.21 -6.80
C SER A 78 1.70 10.75 -5.38
N ILE A 79 2.10 9.91 -4.43
CA ILE A 79 2.35 10.31 -3.05
C ILE A 79 3.78 9.99 -2.66
N THR A 80 4.31 10.76 -1.72
CA THR A 80 5.58 10.44 -1.07
C THR A 80 5.29 10.10 0.38
N VAL A 81 5.81 8.94 0.81
CA VAL A 81 5.69 8.46 2.18
C VAL A 81 7.07 8.52 2.82
N THR A 82 7.15 9.10 4.01
CA THR A 82 8.38 9.13 4.82
C THR A 82 8.20 8.18 5.99
N ALA A 83 9.05 7.16 6.08
CA ALA A 83 9.06 6.23 7.19
C ALA A 83 9.68 6.85 8.45
N GLY A 84 9.50 6.19 9.59
CA GLY A 84 10.06 6.66 10.86
C GLY A 84 11.57 6.75 10.88
N ASP A 85 12.26 5.99 10.03
CA ASP A 85 13.73 6.05 9.87
C ASP A 85 14.20 7.23 9.00
N GLY A 86 13.29 8.03 8.46
CA GLY A 86 13.59 9.19 7.63
C GLY A 86 13.70 8.89 6.14
N ILE A 87 13.61 7.65 5.72
CA ILE A 87 13.69 7.27 4.31
C ILE A 87 12.35 7.59 3.64
N GLU A 88 12.40 8.14 2.43
CA GLU A 88 11.23 8.47 1.64
C GLU A 88 11.09 7.51 0.45
N ARG A 89 9.86 7.12 0.16
CA ARG A 89 9.51 6.38 -1.06
C ARG A 89 8.34 7.08 -1.74
N THR A 90 8.40 7.13 -3.06
CA THR A 90 7.30 7.67 -3.86
C THR A 90 6.52 6.52 -4.48
N LEU A 91 5.19 6.60 -4.33
CA LEU A 91 4.27 5.67 -4.99
C LEU A 91 3.59 6.41 -6.13
N ASN A 92 3.69 5.82 -7.31
CA ASN A 92 3.07 6.32 -8.53
C ASN A 92 1.81 5.50 -8.85
N THR A 93 1.07 5.94 -9.86
CA THR A 93 -0.09 5.19 -10.37
C THR A 93 0.30 3.73 -10.64
N GLY A 94 -0.48 2.80 -10.11
CA GLY A 94 -0.23 1.36 -10.24
C GLY A 94 0.61 0.75 -9.12
N ASP A 95 1.22 1.57 -8.26
CA ASP A 95 1.98 1.07 -7.12
C ASP A 95 1.07 0.72 -5.96
N ALA A 96 1.56 -0.15 -5.07
CA ALA A 96 0.87 -0.54 -3.85
C ALA A 96 1.79 -0.48 -2.65
N ILE A 97 1.21 -0.10 -1.50
CA ILE A 97 1.88 -0.14 -0.22
C ILE A 97 0.99 -0.87 0.79
N PHE A 98 1.61 -1.71 1.62
CA PHE A 98 0.95 -2.33 2.76
C PHE A 98 1.38 -1.62 4.05
N LEU A 99 0.42 -0.99 4.72
CA LEU A 99 0.66 -0.23 5.96
C LEU A 99 0.49 -1.14 7.16
N ASP A 100 1.59 -1.38 7.88
CA ASP A 100 1.67 -2.29 9.03
C ASP A 100 2.43 -1.64 10.17
N ASP A 101 2.13 -0.36 10.45
CA ASP A 101 2.85 0.47 11.42
C ASP A 101 1.99 0.92 12.61
N GLN A 102 0.93 0.17 12.96
CA GLN A 102 0.02 0.50 14.04
C GLN A 102 0.76 0.68 15.38
N GLY A 103 0.24 1.59 16.21
CA GLY A 103 0.73 1.75 17.58
C GLY A 103 2.08 2.45 17.70
N THR A 104 2.55 3.12 16.66
CA THR A 104 3.84 3.82 16.65
C THR A 104 3.66 5.28 16.25
N LYS A 105 4.77 6.02 16.14
CA LYS A 105 4.78 7.36 15.55
C LYS A 105 4.27 7.33 14.11
N GLY A 106 4.48 6.22 13.41
CA GLY A 106 3.98 6.01 12.07
C GLY A 106 4.86 6.61 10.98
N HIS A 107 4.21 7.30 10.06
CA HIS A 107 4.82 7.82 8.85
C HIS A 107 4.23 9.19 8.49
N LEU A 108 4.86 9.85 7.54
CA LEU A 108 4.33 11.05 6.89
C LEU A 108 3.86 10.69 5.49
N THR A 109 2.77 11.31 5.04
CA THR A 109 2.28 11.20 3.67
C THR A 109 2.02 12.58 3.11
N ARG A 110 2.48 12.81 1.88
CA ARG A 110 2.16 14.02 1.14
C ARG A 110 1.90 13.70 -0.33
N VAL A 111 1.04 14.48 -0.94
CA VAL A 111 0.83 14.43 -2.38
C VAL A 111 2.08 14.99 -3.06
N LYS A 112 2.62 14.25 -4.03
CA LYS A 112 3.75 14.70 -4.83
C LYS A 112 3.23 15.43 -6.06
N GLY A 113 3.55 16.73 -6.14
CA GLY A 113 3.09 17.57 -7.24
C GLY A 113 1.76 18.25 -6.94
N ASP A 114 1.10 18.74 -7.99
CA ASP A 114 -0.07 19.61 -7.92
C ASP A 114 -1.37 18.94 -8.39
N GLN A 115 -1.36 17.62 -8.56
CA GLN A 115 -2.53 16.84 -8.96
C GLN A 115 -3.12 16.11 -7.75
N GLU A 116 -4.44 15.98 -7.72
CA GLU A 116 -5.09 15.14 -6.73
C GLU A 116 -4.67 13.67 -6.88
N VAL A 117 -4.81 12.91 -5.81
CA VAL A 117 -4.48 11.49 -5.78
C VAL A 117 -5.74 10.70 -5.43
N ILE A 118 -5.99 9.65 -6.20
CA ILE A 118 -7.05 8.67 -5.90
C ILE A 118 -6.36 7.34 -5.56
N ALA A 119 -6.76 6.76 -4.46
CA ALA A 119 -6.26 5.46 -4.00
C ALA A 119 -7.38 4.61 -3.44
N VAL A 120 -7.18 3.30 -3.43
CA VAL A 120 -8.09 2.36 -2.77
C VAL A 120 -7.40 1.83 -1.52
N GLY A 121 -7.99 2.07 -0.36
CA GLY A 121 -7.57 1.48 0.89
C GLY A 121 -8.32 0.18 1.12
N VAL A 122 -7.60 -0.90 1.40
CA VAL A 122 -8.20 -2.21 1.70
C VAL A 122 -7.76 -2.64 3.09
N ARG A 123 -8.69 -2.64 4.03
CA ARG A 123 -8.44 -3.05 5.40
C ARG A 123 -8.36 -4.58 5.49
N VAL A 124 -7.38 -5.07 6.22
CA VAL A 124 -7.25 -6.50 6.53
C VAL A 124 -7.33 -6.72 8.03
N ALA A 125 -7.47 -7.97 8.45
CA ALA A 125 -7.53 -8.31 9.86
C ALA A 125 -6.22 -7.93 10.57
N ASP A 126 -6.33 -7.57 11.85
CA ASP A 126 -5.16 -7.35 12.68
C ASP A 126 -4.34 -8.64 12.80
N ALA A 127 -3.03 -8.49 13.02
CA ALA A 127 -2.17 -9.64 13.24
C ALA A 127 -2.60 -10.38 14.51
N LEU A 128 -2.57 -11.69 14.44
CA LEU A 128 -2.86 -12.56 15.59
C LEU A 128 -1.67 -12.58 16.56
#